data_355ffd5d4137b3ba4b204c78ba1e760e
#
_entry.id   355ffd5d4137b3ba4b204c78ba1e760e
#
_cell.length_a   1.000
_cell.length_b   1.000
_cell.length_c   1.000
_cell.angle_alpha   90.00
_cell.angle_beta   90.00
_cell.angle_gamma   90.00
#
_symmetry.space_group_name_H-M   'P 1'
#
loop_
_entity.id
_entity.type
_entity.pdbx_description
1 polymer ?
#
loop_
_entity_poly.entity_id
_entity_poly.type
_entity_poly.pdbx_seq_one_letter_code
_entity_poly.pdbx_strand_id
1 'polypeptide(L)'
;MKDLVIGLSLFGMVSACSPAPQTKDNVEEDYCQYVNPFIGNADNGHTFPGACAPFGLIQASPESGVGSWRYCSGYNYEDNFIEGFAQTHLNGTGCPDLGDILLFPFSGDIKDNTYKSEYDKSTQKASPGYYAVTLSDYGVDAEITATAHTALH
;
A
#
# COMPACT_ATOMS: atom_id res chain seq x y z
N MET A 1 13.41 -92.93 20.43
CA MET A 1 12.39 -91.95 19.98
C MET A 1 12.73 -90.64 20.67
N LYS A 2 13.19 -89.66 19.90
CA LYS A 2 13.61 -88.35 20.44
C LYS A 2 12.63 -87.32 19.95
N ASP A 3 11.92 -86.76 20.90
CA ASP A 3 10.95 -85.73 20.59
C ASP A 3 11.67 -84.40 20.39
N LEU A 4 11.48 -83.78 19.24
CA LEU A 4 12.02 -82.50 18.80
C LEU A 4 10.97 -81.40 19.15
N VAL A 5 11.22 -80.61 20.15
CA VAL A 5 10.42 -79.40 20.46
C VAL A 5 10.93 -78.23 19.70
N ILE A 6 10.14 -77.72 18.74
CA ILE A 6 10.45 -76.51 17.96
C ILE A 6 9.80 -75.32 18.72
N GLY A 7 10.65 -74.51 19.36
CA GLY A 7 10.24 -73.25 19.97
C GLY A 7 10.05 -72.16 18.92
N LEU A 8 8.82 -71.67 18.76
CA LEU A 8 8.44 -70.56 17.88
C LEU A 8 8.69 -69.23 18.64
N SER A 9 9.77 -68.54 18.29
CA SER A 9 10.08 -67.24 18.87
C SER A 9 9.33 -66.13 18.13
N LEU A 10 8.33 -65.54 18.76
CA LEU A 10 7.54 -64.42 18.24
C LEU A 10 8.35 -63.12 18.44
N PHE A 11 9.01 -62.63 17.38
CA PHE A 11 9.69 -61.32 17.42
C PHE A 11 8.63 -60.23 17.17
N GLY A 12 8.21 -59.56 18.22
CA GLY A 12 7.32 -58.38 18.14
C GLY A 12 8.09 -57.18 17.56
N MET A 13 7.76 -56.76 16.35
CA MET A 13 8.20 -55.48 15.80
C MET A 13 7.46 -54.36 16.50
N VAL A 14 8.15 -53.68 17.42
CA VAL A 14 7.66 -52.39 17.96
C VAL A 14 7.97 -51.33 16.89
N SER A 15 6.94 -50.94 16.13
CA SER A 15 7.00 -49.80 15.20
C SER A 15 7.08 -48.54 16.03
N ALA A 16 8.27 -47.97 16.19
CA ALA A 16 8.44 -46.67 16.79
C ALA A 16 7.88 -45.60 15.82
N CYS A 17 6.66 -45.15 16.03
CA CYS A 17 6.11 -43.94 15.40
C CYS A 17 6.89 -42.73 15.95
N SER A 18 7.95 -42.31 15.27
CA SER A 18 8.54 -41.01 15.52
C SER A 18 7.57 -39.94 15.12
N PRO A 19 7.24 -38.97 16.00
CA PRO A 19 6.42 -37.82 15.61
C PRO A 19 7.17 -37.08 14.49
N ALA A 20 6.45 -36.79 13.40
CA ALA A 20 6.98 -35.96 12.32
C ALA A 20 7.46 -34.63 12.91
N PRO A 21 8.57 -34.06 12.43
CA PRO A 21 9.03 -32.76 12.87
C PRO A 21 7.90 -31.76 12.59
N GLN A 22 7.41 -31.12 13.64
CA GLN A 22 6.48 -30.02 13.53
C GLN A 22 7.26 -28.89 12.83
N THR A 23 6.94 -28.62 11.59
CA THR A 23 7.33 -27.37 10.94
C THR A 23 6.71 -26.26 11.79
N LYS A 24 7.55 -25.48 12.47
CA LYS A 24 7.12 -24.20 13.01
C LYS A 24 6.64 -23.41 11.79
N ASP A 25 5.36 -23.14 11.71
CA ASP A 25 4.84 -22.14 10.82
C ASP A 25 5.55 -20.85 11.17
N ASN A 26 6.55 -20.48 10.36
CA ASN A 26 7.15 -19.17 10.43
C ASN A 26 6.04 -18.23 9.97
N VAL A 27 5.27 -17.68 10.91
CA VAL A 27 4.40 -16.54 10.64
C VAL A 27 5.37 -15.43 10.24
N GLU A 28 5.42 -15.15 8.95
CA GLU A 28 6.21 -14.04 8.42
C GLU A 28 5.58 -12.77 9.00
N GLU A 29 6.36 -12.02 9.77
CA GLU A 29 5.89 -10.80 10.40
C GLU A 29 5.63 -9.76 9.31
N ASP A 30 4.40 -9.23 9.24
CA ASP A 30 4.05 -8.15 8.32
C ASP A 30 4.60 -6.82 8.83
N TYR A 31 5.77 -6.45 8.35
CA TYR A 31 6.42 -5.17 8.70
C TYR A 31 5.70 -3.95 8.11
N CYS A 32 4.81 -4.12 7.13
CA CYS A 32 4.05 -3.02 6.53
C CYS A 32 3.15 -2.33 7.55
N GLN A 33 2.72 -3.03 8.59
CA GLN A 33 1.91 -2.46 9.68
C GLN A 33 2.62 -1.33 10.45
N TYR A 34 3.95 -1.27 10.42
CA TYR A 34 4.74 -0.23 11.10
C TYR A 34 5.02 0.99 10.22
N VAL A 35 4.63 0.96 8.95
CA VAL A 35 4.87 2.05 8.01
C VAL A 35 3.73 3.05 8.07
N ASN A 36 4.05 4.31 8.29
CA ASN A 36 3.11 5.42 8.18
C ASN A 36 3.45 6.30 6.97
N PRO A 37 2.73 6.18 5.85
CA PRO A 37 3.00 6.97 4.65
C PRO A 37 2.76 8.48 4.79
N PHE A 38 2.13 8.94 5.88
CA PHE A 38 1.91 10.37 6.13
C PHE A 38 3.12 11.08 6.75
N ILE A 39 4.18 10.36 7.11
CA ILE A 39 5.39 11.00 7.64
C ILE A 39 6.05 11.86 6.57
N GLY A 40 6.27 13.14 6.89
CA GLY A 40 6.90 14.11 5.99
C GLY A 40 5.97 14.74 4.96
N ASN A 41 4.66 14.50 5.01
CA ASN A 41 3.71 15.06 4.04
C ASN A 41 3.25 16.49 4.38
N ALA A 42 3.68 17.06 5.49
CA ALA A 42 3.34 18.41 5.90
C ALA A 42 4.57 19.33 5.84
N ASP A 43 4.33 20.64 5.87
CA ASP A 43 5.33 21.71 5.86
C ASP A 43 6.33 21.50 4.70
N ASN A 44 7.61 21.39 4.99
CA ASN A 44 8.69 21.20 4.01
C ASN A 44 9.24 19.75 4.00
N GLY A 45 8.46 18.78 4.36
CA GLY A 45 8.87 17.39 4.34
C GLY A 45 8.93 16.78 2.94
N HIS A 46 8.08 17.27 2.03
CA HIS A 46 8.05 16.93 0.62
C HIS A 46 8.03 15.41 0.34
N THR A 47 7.12 14.71 1.03
CA THR A 47 6.77 13.32 0.74
C THR A 47 5.30 13.21 0.36
N PHE A 48 4.90 12.15 -0.30
CA PHE A 48 3.52 11.88 -0.69
C PHE A 48 2.99 10.59 -0.06
N PRO A 49 1.67 10.50 0.25
CA PRO A 49 1.09 9.34 0.92
C PRO A 49 0.62 8.25 -0.04
N GLY A 50 0.79 8.44 -1.34
CA GLY A 50 0.18 7.62 -2.38
C GLY A 50 0.76 6.22 -2.51
N ALA A 51 0.12 5.45 -3.39
CA ALA A 51 0.49 4.07 -3.65
C ALA A 51 1.74 3.98 -4.54
N CYS A 52 2.78 3.33 -4.03
CA CYS A 52 3.95 2.97 -4.82
C CYS A 52 4.51 1.61 -4.36
N ALA A 53 5.07 0.86 -5.31
CA ALA A 53 5.89 -0.30 -4.99
C ALA A 53 7.36 0.14 -4.81
N PRO A 54 8.15 -0.54 -3.97
CA PRO A 54 9.56 -0.23 -3.83
C PRO A 54 10.27 -0.26 -5.19
N PHE A 55 11.00 0.83 -5.50
CA PHE A 55 11.71 1.01 -6.78
C PHE A 55 10.82 0.96 -8.03
N GLY A 56 9.51 1.15 -7.86
CA GLY A 56 8.56 1.19 -8.98
C GLY A 56 8.66 2.49 -9.78
N LEU A 57 8.27 2.42 -11.06
CA LEU A 57 8.13 3.60 -11.92
C LEU A 57 6.88 4.41 -11.54
N ILE A 58 5.81 3.72 -11.15
CA ILE A 58 4.53 4.33 -10.78
C ILE A 58 4.54 4.72 -9.30
N GLN A 59 4.15 5.97 -9.06
CA GLN A 59 4.02 6.59 -7.74
C GLN A 59 2.70 7.36 -7.71
N ALA A 60 1.59 6.61 -7.72
CA ALA A 60 0.26 7.18 -7.83
C ALA A 60 -0.17 7.82 -6.50
N SER A 61 -0.44 9.12 -6.52
CA SER A 61 -0.71 9.89 -5.30
C SER A 61 -1.68 11.04 -5.55
N PRO A 62 -2.39 11.52 -4.50
CA PRO A 62 -3.13 12.76 -4.61
C PRO A 62 -2.21 13.96 -4.83
N GLU A 63 -2.74 14.94 -5.56
CA GLU A 63 -2.15 16.26 -5.79
C GLU A 63 -2.98 17.31 -5.05
N SER A 64 -2.29 18.20 -4.29
CA SER A 64 -2.90 19.39 -3.70
C SER A 64 -2.43 20.67 -4.39
N GLY A 65 -1.48 20.57 -5.31
CA GLY A 65 -0.98 21.70 -6.09
C GLY A 65 0.30 21.37 -6.84
N VAL A 66 0.66 22.28 -7.74
CA VAL A 66 1.80 22.12 -8.63
C VAL A 66 2.63 23.40 -8.71
N GLY A 67 3.87 23.28 -9.18
CA GLY A 67 4.67 24.40 -9.65
C GLY A 67 5.24 25.33 -8.58
N SER A 68 5.20 24.96 -7.30
CA SER A 68 5.82 25.74 -6.23
C SER A 68 6.63 24.86 -5.28
N TRP A 69 7.54 25.48 -4.53
CA TRP A 69 8.33 24.77 -3.52
C TRP A 69 7.50 23.93 -2.54
N ARG A 70 6.34 24.44 -2.13
CA ARG A 70 5.42 23.75 -1.23
C ARG A 70 4.98 22.39 -1.76
N TYR A 71 4.91 22.25 -3.07
CA TYR A 71 4.40 21.06 -3.77
C TYR A 71 5.48 20.30 -4.55
N CYS A 72 6.70 20.21 -4.01
CA CYS A 72 7.74 19.39 -4.65
C CYS A 72 7.34 17.92 -4.79
N SER A 73 6.47 17.42 -3.91
CA SER A 73 5.92 16.06 -3.97
C SER A 73 4.45 16.02 -4.41
N GLY A 74 3.89 17.14 -4.90
CA GLY A 74 2.51 17.27 -5.34
C GLY A 74 1.47 17.36 -4.23
N TYR A 75 1.69 16.75 -3.10
CA TYR A 75 0.77 16.70 -1.96
C TYR A 75 1.29 17.48 -0.75
N ASN A 76 0.38 18.15 -0.04
CA ASN A 76 0.66 18.70 1.28
C ASN A 76 -0.47 18.38 2.27
N TYR A 77 -0.14 17.76 3.39
CA TYR A 77 -1.12 17.33 4.39
C TYR A 77 -1.90 18.48 5.04
N GLU A 78 -1.39 19.70 5.02
CA GLU A 78 -2.09 20.85 5.59
C GLU A 78 -3.25 21.34 4.74
N ASP A 79 -3.27 21.00 3.44
CA ASP A 79 -4.36 21.35 2.55
C ASP A 79 -5.59 20.48 2.81
N ASN A 80 -6.76 21.01 2.48
CA ASN A 80 -8.06 20.34 2.64
C ASN A 80 -8.72 20.01 1.29
N PHE A 81 -7.99 20.09 0.20
CA PHE A 81 -8.46 19.79 -1.15
C PHE A 81 -7.48 18.92 -1.92
N ILE A 82 -8.00 18.23 -2.92
CA ILE A 82 -7.26 17.42 -3.89
C ILE A 82 -7.66 17.87 -5.28
N GLU A 83 -6.65 18.13 -6.14
CA GLU A 83 -6.82 18.52 -7.56
C GLU A 83 -6.87 17.30 -8.50
N GLY A 84 -6.53 16.13 -7.99
CA GLY A 84 -6.55 14.87 -8.72
C GLY A 84 -5.52 13.89 -8.20
N PHE A 85 -5.25 12.87 -8.99
CA PHE A 85 -4.30 11.80 -8.68
C PHE A 85 -3.35 11.63 -9.86
N ALA A 86 -2.10 12.03 -9.67
CA ALA A 86 -1.04 11.89 -10.68
C ALA A 86 -0.32 10.55 -10.55
N GLN A 87 0.37 10.15 -11.62
CA GLN A 87 1.03 8.84 -11.71
C GLN A 87 2.50 8.87 -11.31
N THR A 88 3.10 10.06 -11.29
CA THR A 88 4.53 10.25 -11.03
C THR A 88 4.73 11.36 -10.01
N HIS A 89 5.63 11.14 -9.05
CA HIS A 89 5.95 12.11 -8.01
C HIS A 89 7.44 12.09 -7.67
N LEU A 90 7.94 13.23 -7.22
CA LEU A 90 9.23 13.34 -6.56
C LEU A 90 9.07 13.26 -5.04
N ASN A 91 10.09 12.78 -4.36
CA ASN A 91 10.21 12.81 -2.91
C ASN A 91 11.40 13.65 -2.50
N GLY A 92 11.24 14.38 -1.40
CA GLY A 92 12.28 15.22 -0.83
C GLY A 92 12.32 16.61 -1.45
N THR A 93 13.24 17.42 -0.95
CA THR A 93 13.43 18.80 -1.40
C THR A 93 14.11 18.82 -2.76
N GLY A 94 13.64 19.68 -3.64
CA GLY A 94 14.21 19.78 -4.98
C GLY A 94 13.40 20.71 -5.86
N CYS A 95 13.03 20.21 -7.03
CA CYS A 95 12.18 20.92 -7.97
C CYS A 95 10.74 20.45 -7.85
N PRO A 96 9.76 21.34 -7.94
CA PRO A 96 8.36 20.98 -8.12
C PRO A 96 8.17 20.52 -9.59
N ASP A 97 8.35 19.24 -9.81
CA ASP A 97 8.31 18.61 -11.14
C ASP A 97 7.61 17.24 -11.06
N LEU A 98 7.30 16.65 -12.20
CA LEU A 98 6.44 15.48 -12.36
C LEU A 98 4.96 15.83 -12.08
N GLY A 99 4.16 14.91 -11.52
CA GLY A 99 2.71 15.08 -11.44
C GLY A 99 2.03 14.76 -12.78
N ASP A 100 2.67 13.92 -13.59
CA ASP A 100 2.20 13.60 -14.93
C ASP A 100 0.93 12.74 -14.91
N ILE A 101 0.08 12.97 -15.91
CA ILE A 101 -1.18 12.23 -16.13
C ILE A 101 -2.09 12.34 -14.91
N LEU A 102 -2.54 13.57 -14.64
CA LEU A 102 -3.47 13.85 -13.55
C LEU A 102 -4.87 13.33 -13.90
N LEU A 103 -5.41 12.47 -13.05
CA LEU A 103 -6.76 11.93 -13.13
C LEU A 103 -7.63 12.55 -12.05
N PHE A 104 -8.80 13.08 -12.42
CA PHE A 104 -9.76 13.62 -11.48
C PHE A 104 -11.10 12.87 -11.58
N PRO A 105 -11.45 12.00 -10.62
CA PRO A 105 -12.74 11.33 -10.59
C PRO A 105 -13.83 12.27 -10.07
N PHE A 106 -14.97 12.27 -10.76
CA PHE A 106 -16.13 13.06 -10.34
C PHE A 106 -17.45 12.34 -10.65
N SER A 107 -18.51 12.75 -9.98
CA SER A 107 -19.87 12.28 -10.18
C SER A 107 -20.77 13.48 -10.51
N GLY A 108 -21.58 13.37 -11.55
CA GLY A 108 -22.42 14.47 -12.04
C GLY A 108 -21.64 15.49 -12.87
N ASP A 109 -21.99 16.77 -12.75
CA ASP A 109 -21.36 17.86 -13.48
C ASP A 109 -20.14 18.40 -12.72
N ILE A 110 -19.11 18.82 -13.46
CA ILE A 110 -17.94 19.47 -12.88
C ILE A 110 -18.35 20.86 -12.37
N LYS A 111 -18.09 21.11 -11.09
CA LYS A 111 -18.43 22.36 -10.42
C LYS A 111 -17.44 23.46 -10.82
N ASP A 112 -17.96 24.62 -11.21
CA ASP A 112 -17.20 25.85 -11.47
C ASP A 112 -15.99 25.71 -12.42
N ASN A 113 -16.02 24.72 -13.31
CA ASN A 113 -14.88 24.36 -14.18
C ASN A 113 -13.56 24.14 -13.42
N THR A 114 -13.62 23.76 -12.15
CA THR A 114 -12.46 23.43 -11.36
C THR A 114 -12.38 21.91 -11.16
N TYR A 115 -11.22 21.35 -11.45
CA TYR A 115 -10.92 19.92 -11.24
C TYR A 115 -10.29 19.77 -9.86
N LYS A 116 -11.09 19.97 -8.81
CA LYS A 116 -10.69 19.77 -7.42
C LYS A 116 -11.88 19.45 -6.54
N SER A 117 -11.62 18.81 -5.43
CA SER A 117 -12.61 18.55 -4.39
C SER A 117 -12.01 18.79 -3.01
N GLU A 118 -12.81 19.33 -2.11
CA GLU A 118 -12.51 19.26 -0.69
C GLU A 118 -12.60 17.81 -0.21
N TYR A 119 -11.92 17.51 0.88
CA TYR A 119 -11.99 16.21 1.55
C TYR A 119 -11.83 16.36 3.07
N ASP A 120 -12.40 15.42 3.81
CA ASP A 120 -12.15 15.28 5.24
C ASP A 120 -10.93 14.38 5.47
N LYS A 121 -9.94 14.90 6.18
CA LYS A 121 -8.70 14.16 6.52
C LYS A 121 -8.95 12.84 7.25
N SER A 122 -10.07 12.74 7.97
CA SER A 122 -10.46 11.50 8.65
C SER A 122 -10.83 10.36 7.69
N THR A 123 -11.12 10.69 6.43
CA THR A 123 -11.43 9.70 5.38
C THR A 123 -10.17 9.14 4.72
N GLN A 124 -9.02 9.80 4.88
CA GLN A 124 -7.77 9.32 4.30
C GLN A 124 -7.28 8.03 4.95
N LYS A 125 -6.87 7.11 4.12
CA LYS A 125 -6.18 5.87 4.52
C LYS A 125 -4.96 5.69 3.64
N ALA A 126 -3.83 5.35 4.25
CA ALA A 126 -2.61 5.04 3.51
C ALA A 126 -1.87 3.88 4.17
N SER A 127 -1.34 3.01 3.33
CA SER A 127 -0.41 1.94 3.70
C SER A 127 0.53 1.68 2.52
N PRO A 128 1.64 0.95 2.69
CA PRO A 128 2.51 0.62 1.57
C PRO A 128 1.74 0.07 0.37
N GLY A 129 1.81 0.76 -0.77
CA GLY A 129 1.13 0.36 -2.00
C GLY A 129 -0.37 0.67 -2.08
N TYR A 130 -0.93 1.41 -1.11
CA TYR A 130 -2.35 1.74 -1.08
C TYR A 130 -2.61 3.14 -0.52
N TYR A 131 -3.57 3.84 -1.14
CA TYR A 131 -4.12 5.10 -0.64
C TYR A 131 -5.63 5.16 -0.93
N ALA A 132 -6.39 5.76 -0.02
CA ALA A 132 -7.82 6.04 -0.22
C ALA A 132 -8.24 7.36 0.42
N VAL A 133 -9.29 7.98 -0.15
CA VAL A 133 -9.90 9.21 0.36
C VAL A 133 -11.30 9.39 -0.21
N THR A 134 -12.19 10.06 0.53
CA THR A 134 -13.50 10.49 0.03
C THR A 134 -13.44 11.94 -0.46
N LEU A 135 -13.74 12.17 -1.74
CA LEU A 135 -13.87 13.50 -2.34
C LEU A 135 -15.26 14.08 -2.03
N SER A 136 -15.32 15.01 -1.07
CA SER A 136 -16.57 15.46 -0.46
C SER A 136 -17.50 16.20 -1.42
N ASP A 137 -16.94 16.99 -2.35
CA ASP A 137 -17.74 17.79 -3.28
C ASP A 137 -18.51 16.95 -4.29
N TYR A 138 -18.03 15.74 -4.58
CA TYR A 138 -18.59 14.84 -5.59
C TYR A 138 -19.13 13.54 -4.99
N GLY A 139 -18.93 13.30 -3.69
CA GLY A 139 -19.33 12.06 -3.02
C GLY A 139 -18.67 10.82 -3.65
N VAL A 140 -17.40 10.95 -4.01
CA VAL A 140 -16.62 9.87 -4.64
C VAL A 140 -15.62 9.32 -3.66
N ASP A 141 -15.65 8.02 -3.43
CA ASP A 141 -14.60 7.28 -2.74
C ASP A 141 -13.53 6.87 -3.76
N ALA A 142 -12.35 7.45 -3.65
CA ALA A 142 -11.21 7.16 -4.51
C ALA A 142 -10.24 6.22 -3.79
N GLU A 143 -9.89 5.11 -4.44
CA GLU A 143 -8.91 4.16 -3.96
C GLU A 143 -7.83 3.95 -5.02
N ILE A 144 -6.58 3.86 -4.58
CA ILE A 144 -5.43 3.68 -5.47
C ILE A 144 -4.55 2.56 -4.93
N THR A 145 -4.12 1.69 -5.81
CA THR A 145 -3.06 0.72 -5.54
C THR A 145 -2.08 0.69 -6.70
N ALA A 146 -0.85 0.27 -6.45
CA ALA A 146 0.19 0.28 -7.47
C ALA A 146 1.07 -0.98 -7.43
N THR A 147 1.49 -1.39 -8.62
CA THR A 147 2.63 -2.28 -8.84
C THR A 147 3.84 -1.45 -9.28
N ALA A 148 4.95 -2.09 -9.63
CA ALA A 148 6.13 -1.38 -10.14
C ALA A 148 5.87 -0.57 -11.43
N HIS A 149 4.86 -0.93 -12.23
CA HIS A 149 4.63 -0.34 -13.56
C HIS A 149 3.18 0.05 -13.84
N THR A 150 2.26 -0.19 -12.92
CA THR A 150 0.83 0.04 -13.16
C THR A 150 0.15 0.54 -11.88
N ALA A 151 -0.66 1.58 -12.00
CA ALA A 151 -1.60 1.98 -10.97
C ALA A 151 -3.02 1.53 -11.33
N LEU A 152 -3.77 1.15 -10.33
CA LEU A 152 -5.22 0.93 -10.41
C LEU A 152 -5.92 2.01 -9.58
N HIS A 153 -6.81 2.72 -10.22
CA HIS A 153 -7.67 3.73 -9.61
C HIS A 153 -9.10 3.26 -9.58
#